data_ad376b0cf3c894bd4dd20176ae82cfbf
#
_entry.id   ad376b0cf3c894bd4dd20176ae82cfbf
#
_cell.length_a   1.000
_cell.length_b   1.000
_cell.length_c   1.000
_cell.angle_alpha   90.00
_cell.angle_beta   90.00
_cell.angle_gamma   90.00
#
_symmetry.space_group_name_H-M   'P 1'
#
loop_
_entity.id
_entity.type
_entity.pdbx_description
1 polymer ?
#
loop_
_entity_poly.entity_id
_entity_poly.type
_entity_poly.pdbx_seq_one_letter_code
_entity_poly.pdbx_strand_id
1 'polypeptide(L)'
;MACLGGREMDALKVLDKMDQMEIYYEPIYSADEHEIIAYEIIGQLKDGDENYNIETFTYDEQVPIEIRIEIENLLVKMAIERVKENLQAVQLYVPCNPNLLMHDIGEGKLALLQQLVGEDQLSQITLVLKEHLYEGDIKSLHHIVRYFKTYGITFALSDVDEASHLENILLLEPSVIKLNINQLNYNKWGASNPVFSTLRSLAFKIGAS
;
A
#
# COMPACT_ATOMS: atom_id res chain seq x y z
N MET A 1 -7.31 1.64 -19.46
CA MET A 1 -6.90 2.89 -20.12
C MET A 1 -8.08 3.85 -20.03
N ALA A 2 -8.16 4.62 -18.97
CA ALA A 2 -9.17 5.66 -18.77
C ALA A 2 -8.41 6.96 -18.56
N CYS A 3 -8.22 7.70 -19.65
CA CYS A 3 -7.74 9.07 -19.61
C CYS A 3 -8.85 9.94 -19.00
N LEU A 4 -8.75 10.24 -17.72
CA LEU A 4 -9.44 11.37 -17.13
C LEU A 4 -8.60 12.60 -17.49
N GLY A 5 -9.16 13.47 -18.34
CA GLY A 5 -8.52 14.70 -18.81
C GLY A 5 -8.39 15.74 -17.70
N GLY A 6 -7.40 15.56 -16.83
CA GLY A 6 -6.86 16.56 -15.93
C GLY A 6 -5.46 16.93 -16.41
N ARG A 7 -5.03 18.17 -16.25
CA ARG A 7 -3.67 18.59 -16.53
C ARG A 7 -2.72 17.70 -15.76
N GLU A 8 -1.80 17.01 -16.45
CA GLU A 8 -0.70 16.29 -15.82
C GLU A 8 0.06 17.24 -14.90
N MET A 9 0.07 16.95 -13.61
CA MET A 9 0.94 17.66 -12.69
C MET A 9 2.35 17.12 -12.88
N ASP A 10 3.29 17.98 -13.18
CA ASP A 10 4.71 17.65 -13.29
C ASP A 10 5.22 17.15 -11.93
N ALA A 11 5.92 16.02 -11.90
CA ALA A 11 6.47 15.40 -10.68
C ALA A 11 7.37 16.37 -9.88
N LEU A 12 8.10 17.27 -10.54
CA LEU A 12 8.89 18.30 -9.85
C LEU A 12 7.98 19.29 -9.09
N LYS A 13 6.81 19.62 -9.65
CA LYS A 13 5.83 20.44 -8.94
C LYS A 13 5.21 19.70 -7.74
N VAL A 14 5.10 18.38 -7.81
CA VAL A 14 4.66 17.57 -6.67
C VAL A 14 5.65 17.72 -5.54
N LEU A 15 6.96 17.54 -5.79
CA LEU A 15 7.99 17.69 -4.77
C LEU A 15 8.00 19.09 -4.16
N ASP A 16 7.90 20.13 -4.98
CA ASP A 16 7.88 21.53 -4.53
C ASP A 16 6.67 21.87 -3.64
N LYS A 17 5.60 21.06 -3.71
CA LYS A 17 4.36 21.27 -2.94
C LYS A 17 4.12 20.18 -1.88
N MET A 18 5.08 19.30 -1.64
CA MET A 18 4.89 18.19 -0.68
C MET A 18 4.62 18.65 0.75
N ASP A 19 5.08 19.85 1.14
CA ASP A 19 4.76 20.50 2.41
C ASP A 19 3.27 20.85 2.56
N GLN A 20 2.55 20.98 1.43
CA GLN A 20 1.11 21.24 1.37
C GLN A 20 0.28 19.95 1.29
N MET A 21 0.94 18.78 1.29
CA MET A 21 0.25 17.50 1.22
C MET A 21 -0.64 17.29 2.46
N GLU A 22 -1.89 16.94 2.22
CA GLU A 22 -2.83 16.51 3.24
C GLU A 22 -2.73 14.99 3.41
N ILE A 23 -2.55 14.52 4.65
CA ILE A 23 -2.52 13.11 4.99
C ILE A 23 -3.87 12.71 5.57
N TYR A 24 -4.45 11.67 5.00
CA TYR A 24 -5.66 11.01 5.46
C TYR A 24 -5.33 9.60 5.95
N TYR A 25 -6.16 9.11 6.86
CA TYR A 25 -6.08 7.76 7.39
C TYR A 25 -7.40 7.08 7.08
N GLU A 26 -7.41 6.22 6.07
CA GLU A 26 -8.59 5.50 5.66
C GLU A 26 -8.77 4.26 6.54
N PRO A 27 -9.93 4.08 7.19
CA PRO A 27 -10.15 2.92 8.04
C PRO A 27 -10.30 1.65 7.20
N ILE A 28 -9.65 0.58 7.64
CA ILE A 28 -9.76 -0.76 7.10
C ILE A 28 -10.65 -1.56 8.05
N TYR A 29 -11.69 -2.18 7.49
CA TYR A 29 -12.66 -2.97 8.24
C TYR A 29 -12.41 -4.46 8.08
N SER A 30 -12.55 -5.21 9.16
CA SER A 30 -12.67 -6.66 9.09
C SER A 30 -13.90 -7.06 8.25
N ALA A 31 -13.71 -8.01 7.34
CA ALA A 31 -14.80 -8.50 6.50
C ALA A 31 -15.87 -9.27 7.30
N ASP A 32 -15.50 -9.88 8.42
CA ASP A 32 -16.37 -10.73 9.24
C ASP A 32 -17.01 -9.97 10.41
N GLU A 33 -16.24 -9.11 11.08
CA GLU A 33 -16.65 -8.46 12.32
C GLU A 33 -17.16 -7.03 12.11
N HIS A 34 -16.92 -6.45 10.92
CA HIS A 34 -17.25 -5.06 10.58
C HIS A 34 -16.62 -4.02 11.54
N GLU A 35 -15.52 -4.39 12.18
CA GLU A 35 -14.76 -3.52 13.06
C GLU A 35 -13.56 -2.92 12.31
N ILE A 36 -13.11 -1.74 12.76
CA ILE A 36 -11.89 -1.12 12.24
C ILE A 36 -10.69 -1.88 12.81
N ILE A 37 -9.90 -2.47 11.92
CA ILE A 37 -8.70 -3.24 12.30
C ILE A 37 -7.40 -2.50 12.05
N ALA A 38 -7.42 -1.48 11.19
CA ALA A 38 -6.22 -0.72 10.80
C ALA A 38 -6.61 0.59 10.13
N TYR A 39 -5.60 1.41 9.86
CA TYR A 39 -5.72 2.62 9.04
C TYR A 39 -4.67 2.64 7.94
N GLU A 40 -5.09 2.94 6.71
CA GLU A 40 -4.19 3.12 5.58
C GLU A 40 -3.88 4.60 5.36
N ILE A 41 -2.62 4.87 5.08
CA ILE A 41 -2.14 6.21 4.76
C ILE A 41 -2.55 6.58 3.33
N ILE A 42 -3.18 7.74 3.17
CA ILE A 42 -3.46 8.34 1.87
C ILE A 42 -2.91 9.76 1.85
N GLY A 43 -2.05 10.04 0.88
CA GLY A 43 -1.57 11.40 0.61
C GLY A 43 -2.36 12.05 -0.52
N GLN A 44 -2.84 13.26 -0.28
CA GLN A 44 -3.50 14.08 -1.31
C GLN A 44 -2.84 15.44 -1.43
N LEU A 45 -2.67 15.89 -2.65
CA LEU A 45 -2.17 17.22 -2.96
C LEU A 45 -3.24 17.99 -3.74
N LYS A 46 -3.53 19.21 -3.30
CA LYS A 46 -4.45 20.12 -3.99
C LYS A 46 -3.70 21.06 -4.92
N ASP A 47 -4.16 21.17 -6.17
CA ASP A 47 -3.71 22.19 -7.10
C ASP A 47 -4.92 22.87 -7.75
N GLY A 48 -5.26 24.05 -7.23
CA GLY A 48 -6.52 24.73 -7.58
C GLY A 48 -7.73 23.93 -7.10
N ASP A 49 -8.61 23.56 -8.03
CA ASP A 49 -9.83 22.77 -7.76
C ASP A 49 -9.59 21.25 -7.89
N GLU A 50 -8.38 20.81 -8.25
CA GLU A 50 -8.06 19.42 -8.48
C GLU A 50 -7.36 18.79 -7.26
N ASN A 51 -7.71 17.51 -6.98
CA ASN A 51 -7.06 16.70 -5.94
C ASN A 51 -6.29 15.57 -6.62
N TYR A 52 -5.02 15.44 -6.27
CA TYR A 52 -4.13 14.40 -6.76
C TYR A 52 -3.81 13.41 -5.65
N ASN A 53 -4.03 12.13 -5.90
CA ASN A 53 -3.54 11.09 -5.01
C ASN A 53 -2.03 10.93 -5.24
N ILE A 54 -1.24 11.14 -4.20
CA ILE A 54 0.23 11.08 -4.26
C ILE A 54 0.73 9.70 -4.69
N GLU A 55 0.04 8.64 -4.29
CA GLU A 55 0.42 7.28 -4.68
C GLU A 55 0.48 7.11 -6.21
N THR A 56 -0.37 7.80 -6.99
CA THR A 56 -0.37 7.69 -8.46
C THR A 56 0.97 8.08 -9.07
N PHE A 57 1.68 9.05 -8.49
CA PHE A 57 3.00 9.47 -8.96
C PHE A 57 4.09 8.44 -8.70
N THR A 58 3.92 7.58 -7.71
CA THR A 58 4.90 6.51 -7.44
C THR A 58 4.87 5.41 -8.49
N TYR A 59 3.75 5.28 -9.23
CA TYR A 59 3.56 4.31 -10.31
C TYR A 59 3.73 4.92 -11.71
N ASP A 60 3.92 6.23 -11.84
CA ASP A 60 4.11 6.89 -13.13
C ASP A 60 5.55 6.70 -13.61
N GLU A 61 5.74 5.88 -14.64
CA GLU A 61 7.06 5.59 -15.22
C GLU A 61 7.70 6.78 -15.95
N GLN A 62 6.94 7.82 -16.27
CA GLN A 62 7.49 9.06 -16.83
C GLN A 62 8.26 9.86 -15.76
N VAL A 63 8.00 9.59 -14.48
CA VAL A 63 8.69 10.19 -13.34
C VAL A 63 9.98 9.39 -13.05
N PRO A 64 11.16 10.05 -12.97
CA PRO A 64 12.41 9.38 -12.61
C PRO A 64 12.28 8.58 -11.31
N ILE A 65 12.90 7.40 -11.26
CA ILE A 65 12.73 6.47 -10.14
C ILE A 65 13.17 7.06 -8.80
N GLU A 66 14.21 7.88 -8.78
CA GLU A 66 14.72 8.54 -7.59
C GLU A 66 13.66 9.51 -7.02
N ILE A 67 12.95 10.23 -7.90
CA ILE A 67 11.87 11.15 -7.51
C ILE A 67 10.68 10.36 -6.97
N ARG A 68 10.32 9.25 -7.60
CA ARG A 68 9.24 8.37 -7.10
C ARG A 68 9.54 7.84 -5.70
N ILE A 69 10.78 7.41 -5.46
CA ILE A 69 11.25 6.97 -4.13
C ILE A 69 11.15 8.10 -3.11
N GLU A 70 11.58 9.31 -3.48
CA GLU A 70 11.52 10.47 -2.60
C GLU A 70 10.09 10.85 -2.24
N ILE A 71 9.18 10.87 -3.21
CA ILE A 71 7.74 11.13 -3.00
C ILE A 71 7.13 10.09 -2.03
N GLU A 72 7.38 8.80 -2.26
CA GLU A 72 6.87 7.75 -1.38
C GLU A 72 7.44 7.85 0.03
N ASN A 73 8.73 8.13 0.16
CA ASN A 73 9.39 8.26 1.46
C ASN A 73 8.91 9.50 2.24
N LEU A 74 8.68 10.63 1.56
CA LEU A 74 8.11 11.82 2.19
C LEU A 74 6.67 11.59 2.68
N LEU A 75 5.83 10.92 1.87
CA LEU A 75 4.48 10.53 2.28
C LEU A 75 4.54 9.71 3.58
N VAL A 76 5.35 8.66 3.60
CA VAL A 76 5.51 7.76 4.75
C VAL A 76 6.00 8.52 5.98
N LYS A 77 7.03 9.34 5.82
CA LYS A 77 7.59 10.16 6.91
C LYS A 77 6.53 11.07 7.52
N MET A 78 5.88 11.90 6.69
CA MET A 78 4.87 12.86 7.16
C MET A 78 3.70 12.16 7.86
N ALA A 79 3.27 11.01 7.34
CA ALA A 79 2.17 10.24 7.94
C ALA A 79 2.56 9.66 9.30
N ILE A 80 3.71 9.00 9.41
CA ILE A 80 4.15 8.39 10.66
C ILE A 80 4.40 9.47 11.73
N GLU A 81 5.02 10.59 11.38
CA GLU A 81 5.29 11.68 12.32
C GLU A 81 4.01 12.24 12.96
N ARG A 82 2.88 12.26 12.24
CA ARG A 82 1.59 12.72 12.76
C ARG A 82 0.94 11.76 13.78
N VAL A 83 1.20 10.46 13.68
CA VAL A 83 0.57 9.46 14.56
C VAL A 83 1.56 8.83 15.53
N LYS A 84 2.81 9.25 15.53
CA LYS A 84 3.90 8.63 16.28
C LYS A 84 3.60 8.39 17.76
N GLU A 85 2.94 9.32 18.42
CA GLU A 85 2.58 9.23 19.83
C GLU A 85 1.52 8.15 20.13
N ASN A 86 0.72 7.79 19.11
CA ASN A 86 -0.38 6.83 19.22
C ASN A 86 -0.12 5.53 18.45
N LEU A 87 1.05 5.37 17.85
CA LEU A 87 1.36 4.25 16.95
C LEU A 87 1.22 2.89 17.63
N GLN A 88 1.53 2.80 18.94
CA GLN A 88 1.39 1.55 19.69
C GLN A 88 -0.04 1.00 19.76
N ALA A 89 -1.04 1.86 19.58
CA ALA A 89 -2.46 1.49 19.63
C ALA A 89 -3.09 1.25 18.26
N VAL A 90 -2.32 1.43 17.15
CA VAL A 90 -2.86 1.44 15.80
C VAL A 90 -1.98 0.63 14.86
N GLN A 91 -2.58 -0.31 14.13
CA GLN A 91 -1.93 -0.94 12.99
C GLN A 91 -1.98 0.02 11.80
N LEU A 92 -0.81 0.42 11.29
CA LEU A 92 -0.69 1.40 10.21
C LEU A 92 -0.33 0.72 8.90
N TYR A 93 -1.16 0.91 7.89
CA TYR A 93 -0.95 0.38 6.55
C TYR A 93 -0.31 1.47 5.68
N VAL A 94 0.88 1.14 5.19
CA VAL A 94 1.76 2.06 4.48
C VAL A 94 1.81 1.66 3.01
N PRO A 95 1.36 2.53 2.08
CA PRO A 95 1.51 2.27 0.65
C PRO A 95 2.97 2.02 0.30
N CYS A 96 3.21 1.01 -0.51
CA CYS A 96 4.55 0.62 -0.93
C CYS A 96 4.52 0.12 -2.37
N ASN A 97 5.14 0.86 -3.28
CA ASN A 97 5.28 0.42 -4.66
C ASN A 97 6.34 -0.70 -4.73
N PRO A 98 5.97 -1.92 -5.16
CA PRO A 98 6.91 -3.04 -5.20
C PRO A 98 8.10 -2.82 -6.13
N ASN A 99 7.96 -2.04 -7.22
CA ASN A 99 9.06 -1.72 -8.11
C ASN A 99 10.09 -0.79 -7.43
N LEU A 100 9.62 0.17 -6.62
CA LEU A 100 10.50 1.05 -5.84
C LEU A 100 11.15 0.28 -4.69
N LEU A 101 10.40 -0.58 -4.00
CA LEU A 101 10.92 -1.43 -2.94
C LEU A 101 12.08 -2.31 -3.44
N MET A 102 11.98 -2.80 -4.67
CA MET A 102 13.00 -3.67 -5.27
C MET A 102 14.22 -2.91 -5.80
N HIS A 103 14.13 -1.58 -5.98
CA HIS A 103 15.23 -0.79 -6.56
C HIS A 103 16.52 -0.85 -5.72
N ASP A 104 16.39 -0.79 -4.39
CA ASP A 104 17.52 -0.90 -3.43
C ASP A 104 17.43 -2.16 -2.56
N ILE A 105 16.73 -3.16 -3.04
CA ILE A 105 16.49 -4.43 -2.33
C ILE A 105 15.80 -4.19 -0.96
N GLY A 106 15.06 -3.10 -0.85
CA GLY A 106 14.32 -2.72 0.35
C GLY A 106 15.15 -2.12 1.49
N GLU A 107 16.46 -1.98 1.35
CA GLU A 107 17.34 -1.47 2.41
C GLU A 107 16.96 -0.04 2.83
N GLY A 108 16.75 0.86 1.88
CA GLY A 108 16.34 2.24 2.15
C GLY A 108 14.98 2.33 2.84
N LYS A 109 14.01 1.54 2.41
CA LYS A 109 12.69 1.51 3.03
C LYS A 109 12.75 1.00 4.47
N LEU A 110 13.49 -0.08 4.73
CA LEU A 110 13.65 -0.62 6.07
C LEU A 110 14.35 0.39 6.99
N ALA A 111 15.46 0.99 6.54
CA ALA A 111 16.19 1.99 7.31
C ALA A 111 15.31 3.21 7.64
N LEU A 112 14.50 3.69 6.69
CA LEU A 112 13.55 4.76 6.93
C LEU A 112 12.54 4.40 8.03
N LEU A 113 11.92 3.22 7.95
CA LEU A 113 10.95 2.78 8.94
C LEU A 113 11.58 2.62 10.32
N GLN A 114 12.76 2.01 10.42
CA GLN A 114 13.50 1.91 11.69
C GLN A 114 13.79 3.28 12.30
N GLN A 115 14.19 4.25 11.49
CA GLN A 115 14.44 5.62 11.94
C GLN A 115 13.17 6.31 12.45
N LEU A 116 12.04 6.10 11.78
CA LEU A 116 10.78 6.78 12.10
C LEU A 116 10.10 6.21 13.35
N VAL A 117 10.00 4.88 13.45
CA VAL A 117 9.23 4.24 14.52
C VAL A 117 10.09 3.52 15.56
N GLY A 118 11.35 3.23 15.27
CA GLY A 118 12.20 2.37 16.08
C GLY A 118 11.90 0.88 15.86
N GLU A 119 12.83 0.02 16.28
CA GLU A 119 12.72 -1.43 16.07
C GLU A 119 11.51 -2.05 16.79
N ASP A 120 11.21 -1.57 17.99
CA ASP A 120 10.13 -2.09 18.84
C ASP A 120 8.72 -1.88 18.24
N GLN A 121 8.56 -0.91 17.32
CA GLN A 121 7.28 -0.57 16.74
C GLN A 121 7.13 -0.98 15.28
N LEU A 122 8.12 -1.65 14.69
CA LEU A 122 8.04 -2.11 13.29
C LEU A 122 6.87 -3.09 13.06
N SER A 123 6.48 -3.84 14.10
CA SER A 123 5.33 -4.75 14.04
C SER A 123 3.98 -4.02 13.89
N GLN A 124 3.93 -2.71 14.13
CA GLN A 124 2.73 -1.90 13.88
C GLN A 124 2.61 -1.46 12.40
N ILE A 125 3.61 -1.79 11.58
CA ILE A 125 3.64 -1.41 10.17
C ILE A 125 3.26 -2.59 9.30
N THR A 126 2.31 -2.36 8.40
CA THR A 126 1.96 -3.25 7.30
C THR A 126 2.25 -2.54 5.98
N LEU A 127 3.14 -3.09 5.16
CA LEU A 127 3.38 -2.56 3.82
C LEU A 127 2.31 -3.07 2.85
N VAL A 128 1.65 -2.15 2.16
CA VAL A 128 0.57 -2.45 1.22
C VAL A 128 1.13 -2.50 -0.20
N LEU A 129 1.08 -3.66 -0.82
CA LEU A 129 1.58 -3.90 -2.17
C LEU A 129 0.42 -4.06 -3.16
N LYS A 130 0.59 -3.51 -4.36
CA LYS A 130 -0.23 -3.81 -5.55
C LYS A 130 0.54 -4.80 -6.42
N GLU A 131 0.34 -6.08 -6.14
CA GLU A 131 1.11 -7.17 -6.77
C GLU A 131 1.01 -7.13 -8.30
N HIS A 132 -0.17 -6.87 -8.84
CA HIS A 132 -0.43 -6.82 -10.28
C HIS A 132 0.31 -5.67 -11.01
N LEU A 133 0.85 -4.69 -10.28
CA LEU A 133 1.68 -3.60 -10.82
C LEU A 133 3.18 -3.89 -10.68
N TYR A 134 3.57 -5.06 -10.17
CA TYR A 134 4.97 -5.44 -10.09
C TYR A 134 5.45 -6.06 -11.40
N GLU A 135 6.50 -5.49 -11.98
CA GLU A 135 7.03 -5.86 -13.29
C GLU A 135 8.22 -6.82 -13.22
N GLY A 136 8.74 -7.06 -12.01
CA GLY A 136 9.91 -7.90 -11.79
C GLY A 136 9.59 -9.37 -11.54
N ASP A 137 10.64 -10.13 -11.15
CA ASP A 137 10.48 -11.52 -10.74
C ASP A 137 9.84 -11.63 -9.35
N ILE A 138 8.66 -12.22 -9.29
CA ILE A 138 7.89 -12.37 -8.06
C ILE A 138 8.64 -13.15 -6.95
N LYS A 139 9.56 -14.04 -7.31
CA LYS A 139 10.37 -14.76 -6.32
C LYS A 139 11.36 -13.81 -5.64
N SER A 140 11.91 -12.87 -6.37
CA SER A 140 12.77 -11.83 -5.82
C SER A 140 11.99 -10.95 -4.84
N LEU A 141 10.78 -10.53 -5.20
CA LEU A 141 9.89 -9.80 -4.27
C LEU A 141 9.56 -10.63 -3.04
N HIS A 142 9.27 -11.93 -3.19
CA HIS A 142 9.04 -12.83 -2.06
C HIS A 142 10.22 -12.88 -1.09
N HIS A 143 11.47 -12.89 -1.58
CA HIS A 143 12.63 -12.85 -0.70
C HIS A 143 12.67 -11.57 0.14
N ILE A 144 12.37 -10.42 -0.46
CA ILE A 144 12.30 -9.14 0.26
C ILE A 144 11.15 -9.14 1.27
N VAL A 145 9.97 -9.61 0.90
CA VAL A 145 8.84 -9.76 1.82
C VAL A 145 9.23 -10.60 3.05
N ARG A 146 9.88 -11.75 2.83
CA ARG A 146 10.37 -12.59 3.93
C ARG A 146 11.42 -11.89 4.80
N TYR A 147 12.34 -11.14 4.18
CA TYR A 147 13.34 -10.38 4.91
C TYR A 147 12.68 -9.35 5.85
N PHE A 148 11.72 -8.57 5.38
CA PHE A 148 10.99 -7.61 6.21
C PHE A 148 10.19 -8.28 7.34
N LYS A 149 9.62 -9.46 7.08
CA LYS A 149 8.93 -10.24 8.13
C LYS A 149 9.83 -10.62 9.29
N THR A 150 11.15 -10.76 9.08
CA THR A 150 12.11 -11.03 10.19
C THR A 150 12.22 -9.86 11.16
N TYR A 151 11.83 -8.65 10.75
CA TYR A 151 11.75 -7.45 11.59
C TYR A 151 10.35 -7.20 12.17
N GLY A 152 9.42 -8.12 11.95
CA GLY A 152 8.04 -8.00 12.42
C GLY A 152 7.12 -7.18 11.50
N ILE A 153 7.64 -6.61 10.40
CA ILE A 153 6.82 -5.90 9.41
C ILE A 153 5.95 -6.91 8.66
N THR A 154 4.67 -6.61 8.52
CA THR A 154 3.72 -7.45 7.78
C THR A 154 3.43 -6.88 6.39
N PHE A 155 2.76 -7.67 5.56
CA PHE A 155 2.42 -7.27 4.20
C PHE A 155 0.94 -7.52 3.93
N ALA A 156 0.32 -6.54 3.26
CA ALA A 156 -1.01 -6.66 2.69
C ALA A 156 -0.93 -6.58 1.16
N LEU A 157 -1.80 -7.30 0.48
CA LEU A 157 -2.04 -7.10 -0.95
C LEU A 157 -3.32 -6.30 -1.12
N SER A 158 -3.27 -5.25 -1.92
CA SER A 158 -4.43 -4.42 -2.24
C SER A 158 -4.83 -4.54 -3.71
N ASP A 159 -6.06 -4.10 -4.00
CA ASP A 159 -6.66 -4.11 -5.33
C ASP A 159 -6.71 -5.52 -5.95
N VAL A 160 -6.78 -6.54 -5.10
CA VAL A 160 -6.93 -7.93 -5.54
C VAL A 160 -8.32 -8.11 -6.17
N ASP A 161 -8.34 -8.54 -7.41
CA ASP A 161 -9.54 -8.71 -8.23
C ASP A 161 -9.50 -10.03 -9.04
N GLU A 162 -10.37 -10.13 -10.06
CA GLU A 162 -10.44 -11.31 -10.94
C GLU A 162 -9.19 -11.48 -11.81
N ALA A 163 -8.44 -10.40 -12.06
CA ALA A 163 -7.23 -10.42 -12.88
C ALA A 163 -5.97 -10.73 -12.07
N SER A 164 -6.06 -10.73 -10.73
CA SER A 164 -4.92 -10.98 -9.85
C SER A 164 -4.41 -12.42 -9.98
N HIS A 165 -3.10 -12.57 -9.94
CA HIS A 165 -2.43 -13.87 -10.09
C HIS A 165 -2.45 -14.64 -8.77
N LEU A 166 -3.37 -15.61 -8.62
CA LEU A 166 -3.49 -16.43 -7.40
C LEU A 166 -2.17 -17.10 -6.99
N GLU A 167 -1.33 -17.46 -7.97
CA GLU A 167 -0.01 -18.05 -7.71
C GLU A 167 0.90 -17.06 -6.97
N ASN A 168 0.87 -15.78 -7.34
CA ASN A 168 1.65 -14.74 -6.69
C ASN A 168 1.15 -14.46 -5.27
N ILE A 169 -0.17 -14.47 -5.07
CA ILE A 169 -0.76 -14.32 -3.73
C ILE A 169 -0.29 -15.46 -2.82
N LEU A 170 -0.34 -16.71 -3.32
CA LEU A 170 0.12 -17.87 -2.58
C LEU A 170 1.62 -17.80 -2.26
N LEU A 171 2.42 -17.31 -3.20
CA LEU A 171 3.87 -17.20 -3.02
C LEU A 171 4.25 -16.10 -2.01
N LEU A 172 3.61 -14.94 -2.09
CA LEU A 172 3.91 -13.81 -1.21
C LEU A 172 3.42 -14.02 0.23
N GLU A 173 2.45 -14.92 0.43
CA GLU A 173 1.89 -15.20 1.76
C GLU A 173 1.56 -13.93 2.55
N PRO A 174 0.69 -13.04 2.02
CA PRO A 174 0.36 -11.80 2.70
C PRO A 174 -0.35 -12.08 4.02
N SER A 175 -0.20 -11.20 4.99
CA SER A 175 -0.95 -11.26 6.25
C SER A 175 -2.40 -10.79 6.08
N VAL A 176 -2.66 -9.96 5.07
CA VAL A 176 -3.98 -9.42 4.76
C VAL A 176 -4.18 -9.32 3.25
N ILE A 177 -5.39 -9.62 2.81
CA ILE A 177 -5.85 -9.36 1.44
C ILE A 177 -6.92 -8.28 1.49
N LYS A 178 -6.59 -7.09 0.97
CA LYS A 178 -7.53 -5.97 0.86
C LYS A 178 -8.34 -6.07 -0.43
N LEU A 179 -9.64 -6.01 -0.29
CA LEU A 179 -10.57 -6.01 -1.40
C LEU A 179 -11.15 -4.61 -1.60
N ASN A 180 -11.16 -4.14 -2.83
CA ASN A 180 -11.87 -2.93 -3.18
C ASN A 180 -13.34 -3.28 -3.47
N ILE A 181 -14.23 -2.97 -2.54
CA ILE A 181 -15.66 -3.28 -2.61
C ILE A 181 -16.30 -2.68 -3.89
N ASN A 182 -15.84 -1.52 -4.33
CA ASN A 182 -16.37 -0.86 -5.52
C ASN A 182 -15.96 -1.60 -6.81
N GLN A 183 -14.75 -2.15 -6.86
CA GLN A 183 -14.26 -2.94 -8.01
C GLN A 183 -14.95 -4.31 -8.11
N LEU A 184 -15.23 -4.94 -6.97
CA LEU A 184 -15.88 -6.25 -6.93
C LEU A 184 -17.39 -6.20 -7.24
N ASN A 185 -17.95 -5.05 -7.61
CA ASN A 185 -19.41 -4.91 -7.76
C ASN A 185 -20.19 -5.48 -6.56
N TYR A 186 -19.64 -5.35 -5.35
CA TYR A 186 -20.18 -5.91 -4.12
C TYR A 186 -21.66 -5.54 -3.92
N ASN A 187 -22.03 -4.30 -4.28
CA ASN A 187 -23.41 -3.82 -4.22
C ASN A 187 -24.36 -4.60 -5.14
N LYS A 188 -23.86 -5.27 -6.18
CA LYS A 188 -24.65 -6.03 -7.14
C LYS A 188 -24.78 -7.51 -6.76
N TRP A 189 -23.77 -8.10 -6.12
CA TRP A 189 -23.68 -9.54 -5.86
C TRP A 189 -23.57 -9.87 -4.37
N GLY A 190 -23.17 -8.93 -3.52
CA GLY A 190 -22.95 -9.14 -2.09
C GLY A 190 -21.97 -10.29 -1.79
N ALA A 191 -22.19 -10.96 -0.66
CA ALA A 191 -21.39 -12.12 -0.24
C ALA A 191 -21.51 -13.34 -1.19
N SER A 192 -22.41 -13.30 -2.17
CA SER A 192 -22.60 -14.35 -3.18
C SER A 192 -21.65 -14.22 -4.38
N ASN A 193 -20.79 -13.20 -4.42
CA ASN A 193 -19.79 -13.06 -5.48
C ASN A 193 -18.80 -14.24 -5.43
N PRO A 194 -18.64 -15.03 -6.51
CA PRO A 194 -17.72 -16.17 -6.54
C PRO A 194 -16.27 -15.78 -6.29
N VAL A 195 -15.86 -14.58 -6.74
CA VAL A 195 -14.50 -14.06 -6.52
C VAL A 195 -14.28 -13.81 -5.04
N PHE A 196 -15.21 -13.12 -4.37
CA PHE A 196 -15.13 -12.89 -2.93
C PHE A 196 -15.02 -14.20 -2.14
N SER A 197 -15.86 -15.19 -2.44
CA SER A 197 -15.83 -16.49 -1.75
C SER A 197 -14.53 -17.24 -2.00
N THR A 198 -13.96 -17.13 -3.21
CA THR A 198 -12.68 -17.76 -3.56
C THR A 198 -11.53 -17.08 -2.81
N LEU A 199 -11.48 -15.74 -2.82
CA LEU A 199 -10.44 -14.97 -2.12
C LEU A 199 -10.51 -15.18 -0.60
N ARG A 200 -11.71 -15.22 -0.02
CA ARG A 200 -11.90 -15.55 1.40
C ARG A 200 -11.38 -16.95 1.74
N SER A 201 -11.68 -17.94 0.89
CA SER A 201 -11.19 -19.32 1.06
C SER A 201 -9.66 -19.39 0.93
N LEU A 202 -9.09 -18.60 0.03
CA LEU A 202 -7.64 -18.48 -0.15
C LEU A 202 -7.00 -17.84 1.08
N ALA A 203 -7.51 -16.69 1.54
CA ALA A 203 -7.04 -15.99 2.75
C ALA A 203 -7.01 -16.94 3.94
N PHE A 204 -8.10 -17.66 4.19
CA PHE A 204 -8.16 -18.67 5.25
C PHE A 204 -7.07 -19.74 5.13
N LYS A 205 -6.80 -20.25 3.92
CA LYS A 205 -5.77 -21.28 3.69
C LYS A 205 -4.35 -20.81 3.96
N ILE A 206 -4.05 -19.54 3.68
CA ILE A 206 -2.72 -18.95 3.91
C ILE A 206 -2.59 -18.26 5.26
N GLY A 207 -3.66 -18.28 6.08
CA GLY A 207 -3.67 -17.61 7.38
C GLY A 207 -3.72 -16.08 7.30
N ALA A 208 -4.24 -15.53 6.19
CA ALA A 208 -4.46 -14.09 6.01
C ALA A 208 -5.88 -13.69 6.46
N SER A 209 -6.00 -12.40 6.80
CA SER A 209 -7.29 -11.75 7.09
C SER A 209 -7.86 -11.04 5.87
#